data_ab131e61758052ba9d44a769cb5c9e78
#
_entry.id   ab131e61758052ba9d44a769cb5c9e78
#
_cell.length_a   1.000
_cell.length_b   1.000
_cell.length_c   1.000
_cell.angle_alpha   90.00
_cell.angle_beta   90.00
_cell.angle_gamma   90.00
#
_symmetry.space_group_name_H-M   'P 1'
#
loop_
_entity.id
_entity.type
_entity.pdbx_description
1 polymer ?
#
loop_
_entity_poly.entity_id
_entity_poly.type
_entity_poly.pdbx_seq_one_letter_code
_entity_poly.pdbx_strand_id
1 'polypeptide(L)'
;MYKNLLACGMALLMCGCSAKAAGNDQVLTVGLSSEMNGTFSPMYYQTTNDSYVVDLVYQGLLKYNKKGELVADLAKSLPEISEDGKTMTFKLKKGIHFSDGSKFTSKDVQTTFTIMADPSYTGRFANNVDFLDGYSEYHDADASSFTGVETPDNYTVVFHLDKPRIDAVSTLGTQKICSSEYLNYKKGKTESIEKKNGKPIGTGAYVLKKFEKTSGASLVSNSKFKTKKGQYQISKIMIKKTDTSTEVKELENGTVDYIPDVIEANKIKSVQKNKSLSVDSYLSDRESFIIFNSYVGACSDVAVRKAIGYGFNAQEYIDNYYQIDGMAYKPGTFGNPVSLNNGRMIRNEEKVDGVTYYDYDVEKANQILEDAGYTLADDGYRYKDGEKLTVRFLANKDKDSLDSLIPVLQKCLNAIGIDFKANTVEFNTVINTVQDDAQTDSWDATYLGFSYGSPDDTGINFILRTGATNNFGRLSDEQLDAYLDAGMYTSDNDVSKENYHNALVRQSELCGYLPVDSTKTYCLRNKNIKGMHTTSIYNWAQSIATAYIVNK
;
A
#
# COMPACT_ATOMS: atom_id res chain seq x y z
N MET A 1 6.70 3.97 -63.45
CA MET A 1 5.52 4.84 -63.68
C MET A 1 4.74 4.97 -62.38
N TYR A 2 4.60 6.22 -61.93
CA TYR A 2 3.66 6.81 -60.94
C TYR A 2 3.52 6.12 -59.58
N LYS A 3 4.11 6.64 -58.47
CA LYS A 3 3.77 7.82 -57.64
C LYS A 3 2.29 7.90 -57.25
N ASN A 4 1.98 7.77 -55.96
CA ASN A 4 1.33 8.86 -55.23
C ASN A 4 1.42 8.65 -53.71
N LEU A 5 2.03 9.64 -53.06
CA LEU A 5 1.90 9.98 -51.64
C LEU A 5 0.45 10.44 -51.37
N LEU A 6 -0.10 10.05 -50.22
CA LEU A 6 -1.18 10.79 -49.60
C LEU A 6 -0.79 11.13 -48.17
N ALA A 7 -0.40 12.37 -47.97
CA ALA A 7 -0.33 13.02 -46.69
C ALA A 7 -1.75 13.50 -46.35
N CYS A 8 -2.32 13.03 -45.23
CA CYS A 8 -3.54 13.61 -44.65
C CYS A 8 -3.16 14.62 -43.57
N GLY A 9 -3.24 15.88 -43.94
CA GLY A 9 -3.16 16.99 -43.01
C GLY A 9 -4.43 17.10 -42.18
N MET A 10 -4.25 17.22 -40.84
CA MET A 10 -5.31 17.60 -39.95
C MET A 10 -5.52 19.11 -39.99
N ALA A 11 -6.63 19.52 -40.59
CA ALA A 11 -7.07 20.92 -40.62
C ALA A 11 -7.58 21.34 -39.24
N LEU A 12 -6.96 22.37 -38.64
CA LEU A 12 -7.52 23.14 -37.53
C LEU A 12 -8.77 23.89 -38.04
N LEU A 13 -9.91 23.54 -37.47
CA LEU A 13 -11.09 24.39 -37.53
C LEU A 13 -11.05 25.36 -36.35
N MET A 14 -10.59 26.58 -36.60
CA MET A 14 -10.86 27.71 -35.72
C MET A 14 -12.29 28.20 -36.02
N CYS A 15 -13.19 28.06 -35.05
CA CYS A 15 -14.41 28.84 -35.00
C CYS A 15 -14.32 29.78 -33.81
N GLY A 16 -14.36 31.06 -34.10
CA GLY A 16 -14.20 32.13 -33.18
C GLY A 16 -15.44 32.49 -32.38
N CYS A 17 -15.16 33.20 -31.31
CA CYS A 17 -15.96 34.22 -30.60
C CYS A 17 -17.09 33.78 -29.69
N SER A 18 -16.79 33.75 -28.41
CA SER A 18 -17.41 34.72 -27.48
C SER A 18 -16.59 34.79 -26.18
N ALA A 19 -16.15 35.99 -25.83
CA ALA A 19 -15.43 36.29 -24.61
C ALA A 19 -16.32 35.97 -23.42
N LYS A 20 -16.09 34.81 -22.78
CA LYS A 20 -16.46 34.52 -21.39
C LYS A 20 -15.19 34.60 -20.58
N ALA A 21 -15.31 35.21 -19.40
CA ALA A 21 -14.26 35.43 -18.46
C ALA A 21 -13.23 34.26 -18.41
N ALA A 22 -11.95 34.60 -18.52
CA ALA A 22 -10.84 33.68 -18.46
C ALA A 22 -10.84 32.93 -17.12
N GLY A 23 -11.51 31.80 -17.08
CA GLY A 23 -11.19 30.75 -16.12
C GLY A 23 -9.84 30.16 -16.58
N ASN A 24 -8.83 30.21 -15.74
CA ASN A 24 -7.55 29.57 -16.00
C ASN A 24 -7.79 28.06 -16.18
N ASP A 25 -7.89 27.61 -17.44
CA ASP A 25 -8.01 26.19 -17.76
C ASP A 25 -6.65 25.49 -17.55
N GLN A 26 -6.33 25.23 -16.28
CA GLN A 26 -5.11 24.52 -15.91
C GLN A 26 -5.25 23.04 -16.27
N VAL A 27 -4.29 22.53 -17.03
CA VAL A 27 -4.18 21.12 -17.40
C VAL A 27 -2.94 20.53 -16.73
N LEU A 28 -3.09 19.41 -16.03
CA LEU A 28 -1.99 18.63 -15.48
C LEU A 28 -1.85 17.33 -16.29
N THR A 29 -0.66 17.05 -16.79
CA THR A 29 -0.34 15.77 -17.43
C THR A 29 0.54 14.94 -16.51
N VAL A 30 0.03 13.80 -16.08
CA VAL A 30 0.73 12.82 -15.21
C VAL A 30 1.21 11.67 -16.07
N GLY A 31 2.51 11.37 -16.03
CA GLY A 31 3.12 10.23 -16.71
C GLY A 31 3.10 8.98 -15.82
N LEU A 32 2.65 7.85 -16.35
CA LEU A 32 2.70 6.54 -15.68
C LEU A 32 3.39 5.54 -16.61
N SER A 33 4.49 4.93 -16.16
CA SER A 33 5.23 3.94 -16.96
C SER A 33 4.57 2.56 -16.97
N SER A 34 3.74 2.23 -15.98
CA SER A 34 2.93 1.02 -15.97
C SER A 34 1.52 1.28 -16.52
N GLU A 35 0.88 0.23 -17.05
CA GLU A 35 -0.47 0.33 -17.62
C GLU A 35 -1.55 0.46 -16.54
N MET A 36 -2.66 1.08 -16.92
CA MET A 36 -3.93 0.99 -16.21
C MET A 36 -4.74 -0.16 -16.80
N ASN A 37 -5.41 -0.94 -15.95
CA ASN A 37 -6.27 -2.03 -16.43
C ASN A 37 -7.64 -1.53 -16.91
N GLY A 38 -8.06 -0.34 -16.49
CA GLY A 38 -9.37 0.23 -16.80
C GLY A 38 -10.48 -0.24 -15.85
N THR A 39 -10.11 -0.80 -14.72
CA THR A 39 -11.04 -1.18 -13.65
C THR A 39 -11.13 -0.05 -12.64
N PHE A 40 -11.99 0.92 -12.90
CA PHE A 40 -12.14 2.14 -12.09
C PHE A 40 -13.26 2.05 -11.06
N SER A 41 -13.63 0.86 -10.64
CA SER A 41 -14.56 0.64 -9.54
C SER A 41 -13.81 0.58 -8.21
N PRO A 42 -14.25 1.30 -7.16
CA PRO A 42 -13.62 1.25 -5.85
C PRO A 42 -13.77 -0.10 -5.13
N MET A 43 -14.61 -0.98 -5.64
CA MET A 43 -14.78 -2.34 -5.14
C MET A 43 -13.94 -3.37 -5.92
N TYR A 44 -13.46 -3.06 -7.14
CA TYR A 44 -12.83 -4.06 -8.02
C TYR A 44 -11.47 -3.69 -8.57
N TYR A 45 -10.96 -2.46 -8.38
CA TYR A 45 -9.63 -2.09 -8.90
C TYR A 45 -8.54 -2.99 -8.33
N GLN A 46 -7.51 -3.29 -9.16
CA GLN A 46 -6.42 -4.20 -8.83
C GLN A 46 -5.05 -3.51 -8.78
N THR A 47 -4.91 -2.38 -9.47
CA THR A 47 -3.62 -1.70 -9.62
C THR A 47 -3.62 -0.33 -8.95
N THR A 48 -2.44 0.12 -8.49
CA THR A 48 -2.24 1.49 -8.00
C THR A 48 -2.60 2.53 -9.07
N ASN A 49 -2.31 2.25 -10.35
CA ASN A 49 -2.64 3.17 -11.44
C ASN A 49 -4.14 3.35 -11.64
N ASP A 50 -4.94 2.28 -11.49
CA ASP A 50 -6.41 2.38 -11.52
C ASP A 50 -6.94 3.14 -10.29
N SER A 51 -6.29 2.98 -9.11
CA SER A 51 -6.70 3.65 -7.88
C SER A 51 -6.61 5.18 -7.98
N TYR A 52 -5.70 5.73 -8.77
CA TYR A 52 -5.62 7.18 -9.00
C TYR A 52 -6.89 7.73 -9.65
N VAL A 53 -7.48 7.00 -10.60
CA VAL A 53 -8.77 7.38 -11.20
C VAL A 53 -9.89 7.24 -10.16
N VAL A 54 -9.87 6.18 -9.34
CA VAL A 54 -10.83 5.98 -8.26
C VAL A 54 -10.78 7.15 -7.27
N ASP A 55 -9.59 7.59 -6.84
CA ASP A 55 -9.42 8.72 -5.91
C ASP A 55 -9.87 10.07 -6.47
N LEU A 56 -9.76 10.26 -7.80
CA LEU A 56 -10.24 11.47 -8.47
C LEU A 56 -11.76 11.50 -8.64
N VAL A 57 -12.40 10.33 -8.82
CA VAL A 57 -13.81 10.23 -9.19
C VAL A 57 -14.73 9.96 -8.00
N TYR A 58 -14.25 9.27 -6.96
CA TYR A 58 -15.08 8.86 -5.82
C TYR A 58 -14.66 9.51 -4.51
N GLN A 59 -15.57 9.51 -3.55
CA GLN A 59 -15.33 9.91 -2.16
C GLN A 59 -15.74 8.79 -1.21
N GLY A 60 -15.07 8.71 -0.04
CA GLY A 60 -15.49 7.91 1.09
C GLY A 60 -16.29 8.74 2.11
N LEU A 61 -16.75 8.11 3.18
CA LEU A 61 -17.32 8.83 4.33
C LEU A 61 -16.26 9.70 4.98
N LEU A 62 -15.05 9.17 5.10
CA LEU A 62 -13.84 9.82 5.58
C LEU A 62 -12.74 9.73 4.50
N LYS A 63 -11.65 10.46 4.73
CA LYS A 63 -10.41 10.36 3.98
C LYS A 63 -9.22 10.70 4.87
N TYR A 64 -8.05 10.25 4.49
CA TYR A 64 -6.82 10.75 5.11
C TYR A 64 -6.47 12.15 4.59
N ASN A 65 -5.94 12.98 5.46
CA ASN A 65 -5.27 14.22 5.08
C ASN A 65 -3.76 13.97 4.90
N LYS A 66 -3.01 15.01 4.49
CA LYS A 66 -1.56 14.91 4.25
C LYS A 66 -0.71 14.55 5.49
N LYS A 67 -1.29 14.55 6.69
CA LYS A 67 -0.63 14.14 7.94
C LYS A 67 -0.97 12.70 8.34
N GLY A 68 -1.83 12.01 7.57
CA GLY A 68 -2.31 10.68 7.92
C GLY A 68 -3.50 10.68 8.89
N GLU A 69 -4.06 11.84 9.20
CA GLU A 69 -5.22 11.93 10.08
C GLU A 69 -6.51 11.71 9.29
N LEU A 70 -7.45 10.95 9.85
CA LEU A 70 -8.80 10.78 9.30
C LEU A 70 -9.60 12.07 9.45
N VAL A 71 -10.19 12.51 8.35
CA VAL A 71 -11.05 13.71 8.32
C VAL A 71 -12.34 13.42 7.56
N ALA A 72 -13.41 14.14 7.89
CA ALA A 72 -14.72 14.00 7.25
C ALA A 72 -14.68 14.36 5.75
N ASP A 73 -15.24 13.47 4.89
CA ASP A 73 -15.41 13.70 3.45
C ASP A 73 -16.89 13.73 3.08
N LEU A 74 -17.59 12.62 2.87
CA LEU A 74 -19.05 12.58 2.69
C LEU A 74 -19.79 12.65 4.02
N ALA A 75 -19.18 12.20 5.12
CA ALA A 75 -19.71 12.38 6.46
C ALA A 75 -19.52 13.82 6.97
N LYS A 76 -20.32 14.25 7.95
CA LYS A 76 -20.20 15.57 8.61
C LYS A 76 -19.02 15.63 9.55
N SER A 77 -18.71 14.52 10.23
CA SER A 77 -17.67 14.34 11.25
C SER A 77 -17.17 12.90 11.24
N LEU A 78 -16.23 12.58 12.10
CA LEU A 78 -15.93 11.20 12.50
C LEU A 78 -17.21 10.56 13.09
N PRO A 79 -17.35 9.21 13.09
CA PRO A 79 -18.54 8.54 13.62
C PRO A 79 -18.66 8.68 15.14
N GLU A 80 -19.88 8.53 15.64
CA GLU A 80 -20.14 8.22 17.03
C GLU A 80 -20.00 6.71 17.21
N ILE A 81 -19.23 6.28 18.22
CA ILE A 81 -18.98 4.87 18.52
C ILE A 81 -19.66 4.55 19.84
N SER A 82 -20.37 3.40 19.91
CA SER A 82 -20.99 2.91 21.15
C SER A 82 -19.92 2.52 22.19
N GLU A 83 -20.30 2.49 23.47
CA GLU A 83 -19.39 2.14 24.58
C GLU A 83 -18.76 0.75 24.43
N ASP A 84 -19.47 -0.20 23.83
CA ASP A 84 -18.96 -1.56 23.54
C ASP A 84 -18.11 -1.63 22.25
N GLY A 85 -17.97 -0.52 21.54
CA GLY A 85 -17.18 -0.44 20.29
C GLY A 85 -17.79 -1.18 19.09
N LYS A 86 -19.02 -1.70 19.20
CA LYS A 86 -19.64 -2.53 18.16
C LYS A 86 -20.58 -1.78 17.22
N THR A 87 -20.92 -0.55 17.54
CA THR A 87 -21.83 0.25 16.69
C THR A 87 -21.16 1.58 16.33
N MET A 88 -21.14 1.90 15.02
CA MET A 88 -20.58 3.15 14.50
C MET A 88 -21.64 3.91 13.72
N THR A 89 -21.99 5.12 14.17
CA THR A 89 -22.99 5.96 13.53
C THR A 89 -22.36 7.12 12.77
N PHE A 90 -22.57 7.17 11.47
CA PHE A 90 -22.17 8.29 10.61
C PHE A 90 -23.36 9.18 10.26
N LYS A 91 -23.20 10.50 10.38
CA LYS A 91 -24.14 11.50 9.86
C LYS A 91 -23.61 12.05 8.53
N LEU A 92 -24.40 11.95 7.45
CA LEU A 92 -23.99 12.32 6.11
C LEU A 92 -24.24 13.80 5.79
N LYS A 93 -23.42 14.38 4.93
CA LYS A 93 -23.63 15.70 4.34
C LYS A 93 -24.84 15.66 3.38
N LYS A 94 -25.62 16.75 3.36
CA LYS A 94 -26.79 16.90 2.46
C LYS A 94 -26.40 17.64 1.17
N GLY A 95 -27.16 17.42 0.10
CA GLY A 95 -27.03 18.15 -1.15
C GLY A 95 -25.80 17.79 -1.98
N ILE A 96 -25.25 16.60 -1.76
CA ILE A 96 -24.20 16.00 -2.60
C ILE A 96 -24.86 15.23 -3.74
N HIS A 97 -24.25 15.27 -4.92
CA HIS A 97 -24.74 14.57 -6.11
C HIS A 97 -23.58 13.81 -6.77
N PHE A 98 -23.90 12.68 -7.33
CA PHE A 98 -23.01 11.97 -8.25
C PHE A 98 -22.84 12.75 -9.57
N SER A 99 -21.86 12.38 -10.35
CA SER A 99 -21.53 13.06 -11.61
C SER A 99 -22.64 12.98 -12.68
N ASP A 100 -23.53 12.00 -12.60
CA ASP A 100 -24.72 11.86 -13.42
C ASP A 100 -25.91 12.72 -12.95
N GLY A 101 -25.81 13.31 -11.77
CA GLY A 101 -26.84 14.16 -11.16
C GLY A 101 -27.74 13.46 -10.15
N SER A 102 -27.63 12.14 -9.97
CA SER A 102 -28.34 11.40 -8.92
C SER A 102 -27.89 11.87 -7.52
N LYS A 103 -28.81 11.79 -6.53
CA LYS A 103 -28.53 12.27 -5.16
C LYS A 103 -27.77 11.22 -4.37
N PHE A 104 -26.75 11.65 -3.62
CA PHE A 104 -26.10 10.83 -2.63
C PHE A 104 -26.95 10.72 -1.35
N THR A 105 -27.15 9.51 -0.88
CA THR A 105 -27.92 9.15 0.34
C THR A 105 -27.25 7.97 1.08
N SER A 106 -27.76 7.65 2.27
CA SER A 106 -27.35 6.47 3.05
C SER A 106 -27.53 5.15 2.31
N LYS A 107 -28.51 5.07 1.39
CA LYS A 107 -28.73 3.88 0.56
C LYS A 107 -27.53 3.55 -0.32
N ASP A 108 -26.78 4.56 -0.78
CA ASP A 108 -25.59 4.35 -1.60
C ASP A 108 -24.47 3.70 -0.79
N VAL A 109 -24.34 4.11 0.48
CA VAL A 109 -23.41 3.50 1.43
C VAL A 109 -23.82 2.05 1.67
N GLN A 110 -25.06 1.79 2.10
CA GLN A 110 -25.56 0.44 2.34
C GLN A 110 -25.35 -0.46 1.12
N THR A 111 -25.69 0.01 -0.08
CA THR A 111 -25.53 -0.76 -1.31
C THR A 111 -24.08 -1.10 -1.59
N THR A 112 -23.14 -0.16 -1.38
CA THR A 112 -21.70 -0.39 -1.61
C THR A 112 -21.20 -1.53 -0.72
N PHE A 113 -21.47 -1.48 0.58
CA PHE A 113 -21.03 -2.51 1.53
C PHE A 113 -21.77 -3.85 1.33
N THR A 114 -23.07 -3.82 0.99
CA THR A 114 -23.85 -5.04 0.68
C THR A 114 -23.29 -5.77 -0.54
N ILE A 115 -22.83 -5.06 -1.57
CA ILE A 115 -22.17 -5.67 -2.74
C ILE A 115 -20.88 -6.38 -2.34
N MET A 116 -20.07 -5.77 -1.44
CA MET A 116 -18.82 -6.37 -0.98
C MET A 116 -19.04 -7.60 -0.09
N ALA A 117 -20.21 -7.71 0.54
CA ALA A 117 -20.65 -8.89 1.31
C ALA A 117 -21.39 -9.93 0.47
N ASP A 118 -21.63 -9.71 -0.82
CA ASP A 118 -22.39 -10.62 -1.69
C ASP A 118 -21.64 -11.93 -1.94
N PRO A 119 -22.26 -13.13 -1.89
CA PRO A 119 -21.62 -14.40 -2.18
C PRO A 119 -21.01 -14.51 -3.59
N SER A 120 -21.46 -13.70 -4.54
CA SER A 120 -20.89 -13.64 -5.89
C SER A 120 -19.81 -12.56 -6.06
N TYR A 121 -19.42 -11.86 -4.99
CA TYR A 121 -18.40 -10.82 -5.05
C TYR A 121 -17.01 -11.42 -5.27
N THR A 122 -16.31 -10.98 -6.33
CA THR A 122 -14.98 -11.46 -6.71
C THR A 122 -13.87 -10.46 -6.45
N GLY A 123 -14.20 -9.30 -5.87
CA GLY A 123 -13.23 -8.25 -5.59
C GLY A 123 -12.35 -8.57 -4.38
N ARG A 124 -11.20 -7.93 -4.30
CA ARG A 124 -10.18 -8.18 -3.27
C ARG A 124 -10.48 -7.57 -1.90
N PHE A 125 -11.59 -6.86 -1.76
CA PHE A 125 -11.91 -6.08 -0.55
C PHE A 125 -12.96 -6.72 0.35
N ALA A 126 -13.21 -8.04 0.23
CA ALA A 126 -14.15 -8.77 1.09
C ALA A 126 -13.81 -8.61 2.59
N ASN A 127 -12.51 -8.62 2.93
CA ASN A 127 -12.03 -8.44 4.30
C ASN A 127 -12.33 -7.05 4.91
N ASN A 128 -12.79 -6.10 4.09
CA ASN A 128 -13.24 -4.79 4.59
C ASN A 128 -14.67 -4.84 5.17
N VAL A 129 -15.38 -5.96 5.03
CA VAL A 129 -16.77 -6.12 5.46
C VAL A 129 -17.03 -7.43 6.21
N ASP A 130 -16.10 -8.38 6.24
CA ASP A 130 -16.25 -9.72 6.83
C ASP A 130 -16.43 -9.71 8.36
N PHE A 131 -16.08 -8.61 9.00
CA PHE A 131 -16.23 -8.37 10.44
C PHE A 131 -17.53 -7.62 10.81
N LEU A 132 -18.38 -7.32 9.82
CA LEU A 132 -19.68 -6.72 10.07
C LEU A 132 -20.70 -7.80 10.44
N ASP A 133 -21.56 -7.45 11.36
CA ASP A 133 -22.63 -8.33 11.85
C ASP A 133 -23.49 -8.87 10.70
N GLY A 134 -23.80 -10.16 10.74
CA GLY A 134 -24.59 -10.83 9.71
C GLY A 134 -23.87 -11.07 8.39
N TYR A 135 -22.51 -10.93 8.34
CA TYR A 135 -21.75 -11.20 7.11
C TYR A 135 -21.87 -12.67 6.68
N SER A 136 -21.59 -13.61 7.57
CA SER A 136 -21.65 -15.05 7.24
C SER A 136 -23.06 -15.49 6.87
N GLU A 137 -24.09 -14.98 7.53
CA GLU A 137 -25.48 -15.28 7.20
C GLU A 137 -25.86 -14.78 5.80
N TYR A 138 -25.31 -13.65 5.38
CA TYR A 138 -25.56 -13.08 4.07
C TYR A 138 -24.68 -13.68 2.96
N HIS A 139 -23.40 -13.94 3.25
CA HIS A 139 -22.40 -14.42 2.30
C HIS A 139 -22.47 -15.94 2.11
N ASP A 140 -22.48 -16.70 3.21
CA ASP A 140 -22.33 -18.16 3.18
C ASP A 140 -23.68 -18.89 3.29
N ALA A 141 -24.73 -18.20 3.72
CA ALA A 141 -26.07 -18.73 3.92
C ALA A 141 -27.14 -17.97 3.10
N ASP A 142 -28.41 -18.25 3.37
CA ASP A 142 -29.55 -17.77 2.57
C ASP A 142 -30.19 -16.47 3.07
N ALA A 143 -29.53 -15.69 3.96
CA ALA A 143 -30.13 -14.44 4.44
C ALA A 143 -30.43 -13.50 3.26
N SER A 144 -31.66 -12.96 3.21
CA SER A 144 -32.12 -12.10 2.12
C SER A 144 -31.57 -10.68 2.18
N SER A 145 -31.05 -10.26 3.37
CA SER A 145 -30.53 -8.92 3.63
C SER A 145 -29.28 -8.97 4.49
N PHE A 146 -28.37 -8.04 4.24
CA PHE A 146 -27.16 -7.84 5.03
C PHE A 146 -27.46 -6.88 6.17
N THR A 147 -27.33 -7.33 7.42
CA THR A 147 -27.68 -6.57 8.63
C THR A 147 -26.56 -5.68 9.14
N GLY A 148 -25.34 -5.90 8.73
CA GLY A 148 -24.16 -5.13 9.18
C GLY A 148 -24.17 -3.64 8.85
N VAL A 149 -25.10 -3.20 7.96
CA VAL A 149 -25.25 -1.79 7.58
C VAL A 149 -26.71 -1.38 7.60
N GLU A 150 -27.08 -0.54 8.57
CA GLU A 150 -28.42 0.00 8.74
C GLU A 150 -28.51 1.46 8.25
N THR A 151 -29.64 1.84 7.67
CA THR A 151 -29.90 3.21 7.18
C THR A 151 -31.25 3.72 7.70
N PRO A 152 -31.29 4.22 8.95
CA PRO A 152 -32.54 4.68 9.59
C PRO A 152 -33.23 5.83 8.86
N ASP A 153 -32.44 6.65 8.17
CA ASP A 153 -32.90 7.74 7.32
C ASP A 153 -31.92 7.98 6.16
N ASN A 154 -32.27 8.87 5.22
CA ASN A 154 -31.44 9.16 4.03
C ASN A 154 -30.05 9.74 4.33
N TYR A 155 -29.73 10.10 5.57
CA TYR A 155 -28.49 10.78 5.94
C TYR A 155 -27.86 10.25 7.23
N THR A 156 -28.29 9.08 7.67
CA THR A 156 -27.70 8.34 8.79
C THR A 156 -27.34 6.93 8.33
N VAL A 157 -26.13 6.50 8.64
CA VAL A 157 -25.64 5.14 8.41
C VAL A 157 -25.13 4.60 9.74
N VAL A 158 -25.54 3.39 10.07
CA VAL A 158 -25.08 2.68 11.26
C VAL A 158 -24.42 1.39 10.80
N PHE A 159 -23.16 1.20 11.20
CA PHE A 159 -22.46 -0.06 11.02
C PHE A 159 -22.51 -0.85 12.33
N HIS A 160 -22.83 -2.13 12.23
CA HIS A 160 -22.84 -3.09 13.32
C HIS A 160 -21.70 -4.08 13.12
N LEU A 161 -20.83 -4.23 14.13
CA LEU A 161 -19.67 -5.10 14.14
C LEU A 161 -19.92 -6.31 15.03
N ASP A 162 -19.42 -7.47 14.65
CA ASP A 162 -19.46 -8.69 15.49
C ASP A 162 -18.64 -8.52 16.79
N LYS A 163 -17.53 -7.76 16.70
CA LYS A 163 -16.68 -7.36 17.83
C LYS A 163 -16.02 -6.00 17.56
N PRO A 164 -15.59 -5.28 18.62
CA PRO A 164 -14.88 -4.02 18.42
C PRO A 164 -13.60 -4.25 17.63
N ARG A 165 -13.25 -3.27 16.80
CA ARG A 165 -12.07 -3.35 15.94
C ARG A 165 -11.49 -1.95 15.71
N ILE A 166 -10.21 -1.78 16.00
CA ILE A 166 -9.55 -0.46 16.02
C ILE A 166 -9.49 0.19 14.63
N ASP A 167 -9.30 -0.60 13.58
CA ASP A 167 -9.23 -0.13 12.21
C ASP A 167 -10.59 0.02 11.52
N ALA A 168 -11.70 -0.31 12.19
CA ALA A 168 -13.03 -0.25 11.57
C ALA A 168 -13.40 1.16 11.10
N VAL A 169 -13.04 2.21 11.85
CA VAL A 169 -13.30 3.60 11.45
C VAL A 169 -12.56 3.96 10.16
N SER A 170 -11.30 3.57 10.03
CA SER A 170 -10.51 3.82 8.82
C SER A 170 -10.99 2.96 7.65
N THR A 171 -11.17 1.67 7.86
CA THR A 171 -11.59 0.72 6.83
C THR A 171 -12.96 1.07 6.24
N LEU A 172 -13.96 1.24 7.10
CA LEU A 172 -15.32 1.57 6.67
C LEU A 172 -15.43 3.02 6.17
N GLY A 173 -14.75 3.95 6.85
CA GLY A 173 -14.79 5.36 6.53
C GLY A 173 -14.13 5.73 5.21
N THR A 174 -13.01 5.12 4.86
CA THR A 174 -12.26 5.45 3.64
C THR A 174 -12.74 4.69 2.40
N GLN A 175 -13.55 3.63 2.56
CA GLN A 175 -14.18 2.93 1.44
C GLN A 175 -14.95 3.93 0.57
N LYS A 176 -14.62 3.99 -0.72
CA LYS A 176 -15.28 4.89 -1.67
C LYS A 176 -16.68 4.41 -2.00
N ILE A 177 -17.64 5.33 -2.06
CA ILE A 177 -19.06 5.03 -2.19
C ILE A 177 -19.52 5.12 -3.64
N CYS A 178 -20.25 4.11 -4.08
CA CYS A 178 -20.86 4.01 -5.41
C CYS A 178 -22.33 4.40 -5.41
N SER A 179 -22.86 4.86 -6.56
CA SER A 179 -24.28 5.15 -6.74
C SER A 179 -25.09 3.86 -6.79
N SER A 180 -26.02 3.70 -5.85
CA SER A 180 -26.96 2.57 -5.80
C SER A 180 -27.89 2.55 -7.01
N GLU A 181 -28.31 3.73 -7.48
CA GLU A 181 -29.15 3.89 -8.67
C GLU A 181 -28.43 3.43 -9.93
N TYR A 182 -27.17 3.87 -10.11
CA TYR A 182 -26.36 3.46 -11.26
C TYR A 182 -26.04 1.97 -11.23
N LEU A 183 -25.66 1.42 -10.08
CA LEU A 183 -25.27 0.02 -9.97
C LEU A 183 -26.48 -0.93 -10.16
N ASN A 184 -27.67 -0.56 -9.65
CA ASN A 184 -28.88 -1.37 -9.72
C ASN A 184 -28.63 -2.81 -9.25
N TYR A 185 -28.06 -2.92 -8.04
CA TYR A 185 -27.60 -4.18 -7.46
C TYR A 185 -28.73 -5.17 -7.20
N LYS A 186 -28.44 -6.45 -7.37
CA LYS A 186 -29.28 -7.60 -6.98
C LYS A 186 -28.37 -8.69 -6.40
N LYS A 187 -28.76 -9.29 -5.28
CA LYS A 187 -28.02 -10.39 -4.64
C LYS A 187 -27.67 -11.50 -5.63
N GLY A 188 -26.45 -12.01 -5.60
CA GLY A 188 -25.95 -13.06 -6.48
C GLY A 188 -25.74 -12.64 -7.94
N LYS A 189 -25.69 -11.31 -8.24
CA LYS A 189 -25.56 -10.77 -9.61
C LYS A 189 -24.48 -9.69 -9.74
N THR A 190 -23.36 -9.82 -9.01
CA THR A 190 -22.27 -8.83 -9.03
C THR A 190 -21.57 -8.72 -10.39
N GLU A 191 -21.60 -9.76 -11.22
CA GLU A 191 -21.11 -9.72 -12.62
C GLU A 191 -21.72 -8.54 -13.43
N SER A 192 -23.00 -8.20 -13.15
CA SER A 192 -23.65 -7.04 -13.80
C SER A 192 -23.03 -5.70 -13.40
N ILE A 193 -22.39 -5.65 -12.22
CA ILE A 193 -21.69 -4.48 -11.68
C ILE A 193 -20.29 -4.41 -12.27
N GLU A 194 -19.60 -5.54 -12.38
CA GLU A 194 -18.25 -5.62 -12.98
C GLU A 194 -18.24 -5.08 -14.42
N LYS A 195 -19.28 -5.31 -15.19
CA LYS A 195 -19.46 -4.73 -16.55
C LYS A 195 -19.47 -3.20 -16.57
N LYS A 196 -19.64 -2.54 -15.42
CA LYS A 196 -19.64 -1.08 -15.26
C LYS A 196 -18.28 -0.53 -14.78
N ASN A 197 -17.30 -1.40 -14.47
CA ASN A 197 -16.02 -1.02 -13.88
C ASN A 197 -15.25 0.05 -14.69
N GLY A 198 -15.37 0.06 -16.01
CA GLY A 198 -14.74 1.05 -16.89
C GLY A 198 -15.49 2.39 -17.04
N LYS A 199 -16.67 2.55 -16.41
CA LYS A 199 -17.53 3.73 -16.52
C LYS A 199 -17.88 4.30 -15.14
N PRO A 200 -16.90 4.89 -14.43
CA PRO A 200 -17.07 5.32 -13.05
C PRO A 200 -18.02 6.52 -12.96
N ILE A 201 -18.98 6.43 -12.03
CA ILE A 201 -19.89 7.50 -11.61
C ILE A 201 -19.73 7.71 -10.12
N GLY A 202 -19.12 8.82 -9.74
CA GLY A 202 -18.80 9.13 -8.35
C GLY A 202 -19.17 10.56 -7.96
N THR A 203 -18.96 10.87 -6.69
CA THR A 203 -19.19 12.19 -6.09
C THR A 203 -17.93 13.06 -6.07
N GLY A 204 -16.78 12.55 -6.54
CA GLY A 204 -15.48 13.21 -6.49
C GLY A 204 -15.35 14.43 -7.40
N ALA A 205 -14.18 15.06 -7.32
CA ALA A 205 -13.91 16.34 -7.97
C ALA A 205 -13.78 16.23 -9.50
N TYR A 206 -13.56 15.04 -10.03
CA TYR A 206 -13.36 14.83 -11.46
C TYR A 206 -14.28 13.76 -12.05
N VAL A 207 -14.48 13.82 -13.36
CA VAL A 207 -15.24 12.85 -14.15
C VAL A 207 -14.33 12.30 -15.25
N LEU A 208 -14.26 10.98 -15.37
CA LEU A 208 -13.58 10.31 -16.47
C LEU A 208 -14.28 10.59 -17.79
N LYS A 209 -13.57 11.12 -18.77
CA LYS A 209 -14.07 11.41 -20.12
C LYS A 209 -13.66 10.37 -21.14
N LYS A 210 -12.43 9.90 -21.04
CA LYS A 210 -11.88 8.92 -21.97
C LYS A 210 -10.84 8.07 -21.27
N PHE A 211 -10.82 6.81 -21.60
CA PHE A 211 -9.76 5.87 -21.24
C PHE A 211 -9.43 4.99 -22.44
N GLU A 212 -8.14 4.83 -22.70
CA GLU A 212 -7.59 3.87 -23.64
C GLU A 212 -6.33 3.24 -23.00
N LYS A 213 -6.28 1.92 -22.95
CA LYS A 213 -5.22 1.19 -22.25
C LYS A 213 -3.81 1.59 -22.72
N THR A 214 -3.64 1.84 -24.01
CA THR A 214 -2.35 2.18 -24.63
C THR A 214 -1.95 3.64 -24.52
N SER A 215 -2.89 4.56 -24.27
CA SER A 215 -2.61 6.00 -24.25
C SER A 215 -2.91 6.67 -22.91
N GLY A 216 -3.75 6.07 -22.08
CA GLY A 216 -4.08 6.55 -20.75
C GLY A 216 -5.50 7.08 -20.60
N ALA A 217 -5.70 8.04 -19.68
CA ALA A 217 -7.00 8.56 -19.32
C ALA A 217 -7.07 10.10 -19.39
N SER A 218 -8.28 10.63 -19.61
CA SER A 218 -8.55 12.06 -19.46
C SER A 218 -9.73 12.30 -18.54
N LEU A 219 -9.54 13.20 -17.58
CA LEU A 219 -10.56 13.60 -16.62
C LEU A 219 -10.77 15.12 -16.68
N VAL A 220 -11.97 15.56 -16.37
CA VAL A 220 -12.31 16.98 -16.28
C VAL A 220 -13.02 17.22 -14.94
N SER A 221 -13.02 18.47 -14.50
CA SER A 221 -13.74 18.90 -13.28
C SER A 221 -15.19 18.46 -13.32
N ASN A 222 -15.67 17.92 -12.20
CA ASN A 222 -17.06 17.54 -11.98
C ASN A 222 -17.89 18.78 -11.64
N SER A 223 -18.82 19.18 -12.49
CA SER A 223 -19.69 20.34 -12.27
C SER A 223 -20.65 20.19 -11.07
N LYS A 224 -20.83 18.96 -10.58
CA LYS A 224 -21.66 18.67 -9.39
C LYS A 224 -20.86 18.78 -8.09
N PHE A 225 -19.53 18.74 -8.16
CA PHE A 225 -18.65 18.85 -6.98
C PHE A 225 -18.51 20.31 -6.54
N LYS A 226 -18.76 20.56 -5.26
CA LYS A 226 -18.66 21.90 -4.68
C LYS A 226 -17.27 22.12 -4.09
N THR A 227 -16.50 23.03 -4.67
CA THR A 227 -15.16 23.41 -4.22
C THR A 227 -15.17 24.64 -3.32
N LYS A 228 -14.21 24.73 -2.41
CA LYS A 228 -13.87 25.98 -1.72
C LYS A 228 -12.94 26.82 -2.63
N LYS A 229 -12.97 28.15 -2.47
CA LYS A 229 -12.07 29.04 -3.21
C LYS A 229 -10.61 28.62 -3.03
N GLY A 230 -9.88 28.51 -4.14
CA GLY A 230 -8.46 28.12 -4.13
C GLY A 230 -8.20 26.60 -4.08
N GLN A 231 -9.24 25.76 -4.08
CA GLN A 231 -9.09 24.31 -4.20
C GLN A 231 -9.45 23.84 -5.61
N TYR A 232 -8.88 22.69 -6.02
CA TYR A 232 -9.15 22.04 -7.33
C TYR A 232 -9.04 23.00 -8.51
N GLN A 233 -7.95 23.77 -8.55
CA GLN A 233 -7.71 24.78 -9.61
C GLN A 233 -7.38 24.17 -10.96
N ILE A 234 -6.94 22.91 -11.00
CA ILE A 234 -6.66 22.15 -12.20
C ILE A 234 -7.98 21.65 -12.77
N SER A 235 -8.36 22.16 -13.98
CA SER A 235 -9.66 21.85 -14.60
C SER A 235 -9.65 20.54 -15.37
N LYS A 236 -8.46 20.09 -15.81
CA LYS A 236 -8.29 18.88 -16.62
C LYS A 236 -7.05 18.11 -16.18
N ILE A 237 -7.20 16.80 -16.07
CA ILE A 237 -6.09 15.87 -15.80
C ILE A 237 -5.96 14.92 -16.98
N MET A 238 -4.74 14.82 -17.49
CA MET A 238 -4.33 13.84 -18.48
C MET A 238 -3.42 12.83 -17.79
N ILE A 239 -3.80 11.58 -17.73
CA ILE A 239 -2.92 10.49 -17.30
C ILE A 239 -2.40 9.85 -18.58
N LYS A 240 -1.11 9.98 -18.83
CA LYS A 240 -0.46 9.51 -20.05
C LYS A 240 0.34 8.24 -19.77
N LYS A 241 0.17 7.21 -20.60
CA LYS A 241 1.10 6.09 -20.63
C LYS A 241 2.44 6.58 -21.17
N THR A 242 3.50 6.40 -20.39
CA THR A 242 4.88 6.74 -20.75
C THR A 242 5.72 5.46 -20.89
N ASP A 243 6.90 5.60 -21.44
CA ASP A 243 7.91 4.56 -21.42
C ASP A 243 8.96 4.88 -20.35
N THR A 244 9.37 3.87 -19.58
CA THR A 244 10.36 4.00 -18.51
C THR A 244 11.67 4.66 -18.97
N SER A 245 12.06 4.43 -20.22
CA SER A 245 13.30 4.98 -20.80
C SER A 245 13.18 6.42 -21.28
N THR A 246 11.96 6.92 -21.54
CA THR A 246 11.72 8.26 -22.12
C THR A 246 11.02 9.24 -21.19
N GLU A 247 10.41 8.80 -20.09
CA GLU A 247 9.55 9.62 -19.24
C GLU A 247 10.25 10.85 -18.64
N VAL A 248 11.55 10.78 -18.31
CA VAL A 248 12.32 11.95 -17.85
C VAL A 248 12.46 12.99 -18.95
N LYS A 249 12.71 12.56 -20.19
CA LYS A 249 12.73 13.46 -21.36
C LYS A 249 11.38 14.10 -21.62
N GLU A 250 10.31 13.35 -21.43
CA GLU A 250 8.94 13.86 -21.56
C GLU A 250 8.62 14.91 -20.49
N LEU A 251 9.14 14.73 -19.28
CA LEU A 251 9.07 15.73 -18.22
C LEU A 251 9.92 16.98 -18.56
N GLU A 252 11.13 16.82 -19.10
CA GLU A 252 12.03 17.91 -19.48
C GLU A 252 11.46 18.78 -20.59
N ASN A 253 10.81 18.18 -21.60
CA ASN A 253 10.22 18.90 -22.72
C ASN A 253 8.77 19.39 -22.46
N GLY A 254 8.21 19.08 -21.28
CA GLY A 254 6.87 19.50 -20.87
C GLY A 254 5.71 18.72 -21.49
N THR A 255 5.98 17.56 -22.10
CA THR A 255 4.92 16.63 -22.56
C THR A 255 4.22 15.96 -21.38
N VAL A 256 4.94 15.79 -20.27
CA VAL A 256 4.47 15.35 -18.97
C VAL A 256 4.85 16.42 -17.95
N ASP A 257 4.01 16.65 -16.97
CA ASP A 257 4.22 17.63 -15.92
C ASP A 257 4.65 17.00 -14.57
N TYR A 258 4.23 15.76 -14.33
CA TYR A 258 4.40 15.05 -13.06
C TYR A 258 4.59 13.55 -13.30
N ILE A 259 5.56 12.94 -12.62
CA ILE A 259 5.81 11.50 -12.61
C ILE A 259 5.84 11.05 -11.14
N PRO A 260 4.85 10.26 -10.67
CA PRO A 260 4.81 9.73 -9.32
C PRO A 260 5.68 8.47 -9.17
N ASP A 261 5.93 8.08 -7.92
CA ASP A 261 6.37 6.76 -7.47
C ASP A 261 7.70 6.27 -8.08
N VAL A 262 8.62 7.20 -8.33
CA VAL A 262 9.94 6.90 -8.90
C VAL A 262 10.90 6.42 -7.81
N ILE A 263 11.59 5.32 -8.08
CA ILE A 263 12.63 4.74 -7.21
C ILE A 263 13.99 4.60 -7.92
N GLU A 264 14.07 4.87 -9.22
CA GLU A 264 15.30 4.72 -10.01
C GLU A 264 16.24 5.91 -9.81
N ALA A 265 17.40 5.62 -9.22
CA ALA A 265 18.41 6.62 -8.87
C ALA A 265 18.90 7.47 -10.06
N ASN A 266 19.05 6.88 -11.24
CA ASN A 266 19.49 7.58 -12.44
C ASN A 266 18.48 8.65 -12.89
N LYS A 267 17.19 8.38 -12.84
CA LYS A 267 16.13 9.33 -13.18
C LYS A 267 16.10 10.50 -12.18
N ILE A 268 16.15 10.18 -10.88
CA ILE A 268 16.17 11.17 -9.81
C ILE A 268 17.38 12.11 -9.97
N LYS A 269 18.58 11.56 -10.16
CA LYS A 269 19.83 12.32 -10.38
C LYS A 269 19.75 13.20 -11.64
N SER A 270 19.13 12.71 -12.72
CA SER A 270 18.93 13.48 -13.96
C SER A 270 18.05 14.71 -13.70
N VAL A 271 16.90 14.52 -13.05
CA VAL A 271 15.97 15.61 -12.74
C VAL A 271 16.57 16.63 -11.75
N GLN A 272 17.34 16.17 -10.76
CA GLN A 272 18.02 17.08 -9.80
C GLN A 272 18.99 18.06 -10.48
N LYS A 273 19.59 17.69 -11.62
CA LYS A 273 20.46 18.56 -12.40
C LYS A 273 19.72 19.61 -13.23
N ASN A 274 18.41 19.43 -13.47
CA ASN A 274 17.60 20.32 -14.29
C ASN A 274 16.98 21.44 -13.45
N LYS A 275 17.35 22.71 -13.73
CA LYS A 275 16.88 23.88 -12.97
C LYS A 275 15.38 24.15 -13.06
N SER A 276 14.69 23.67 -14.11
CA SER A 276 13.25 23.84 -14.30
C SER A 276 12.41 22.75 -13.63
N LEU A 277 13.04 21.68 -13.16
CA LEU A 277 12.40 20.54 -12.55
C LEU A 277 12.64 20.49 -11.02
N SER A 278 11.83 19.72 -10.34
CA SER A 278 11.91 19.48 -8.90
C SER A 278 11.73 18.01 -8.60
N VAL A 279 12.39 17.57 -7.56
CA VAL A 279 12.27 16.24 -6.97
C VAL A 279 11.69 16.42 -5.58
N ASP A 280 10.55 15.80 -5.31
CA ASP A 280 9.98 15.66 -3.98
C ASP A 280 10.09 14.20 -3.55
N SER A 281 10.15 13.93 -2.25
CA SER A 281 10.19 12.55 -1.73
C SER A 281 9.32 12.40 -0.51
N TYR A 282 8.89 11.19 -0.25
CA TYR A 282 8.16 10.81 0.95
C TYR A 282 8.59 9.41 1.43
N LEU A 283 8.35 9.12 2.70
CA LEU A 283 8.59 7.80 3.26
C LEU A 283 7.61 6.80 2.63
N SER A 284 8.14 5.69 2.15
CA SER A 284 7.31 4.56 1.72
C SER A 284 6.68 3.87 2.93
N ASP A 285 5.49 3.30 2.74
CA ASP A 285 4.86 2.36 3.66
C ASP A 285 5.35 0.92 3.45
N ARG A 286 6.43 0.76 2.69
CA ARG A 286 7.02 -0.56 2.37
C ARG A 286 8.21 -0.83 3.26
N GLU A 287 8.32 -2.06 3.68
CA GLU A 287 9.49 -2.61 4.35
C GLU A 287 9.86 -3.93 3.69
N SER A 288 11.17 -4.17 3.52
CA SER A 288 11.71 -5.44 3.07
C SER A 288 12.44 -6.12 4.21
N PHE A 289 12.28 -7.42 4.31
CA PHE A 289 12.85 -8.20 5.40
C PHE A 289 13.23 -9.62 4.96
N ILE A 290 14.15 -10.23 5.70
CA ILE A 290 14.39 -11.66 5.65
C ILE A 290 13.34 -12.32 6.53
N ILE A 291 12.56 -13.23 5.96
CA ILE A 291 11.62 -14.10 6.64
C ILE A 291 12.32 -15.41 6.94
N PHE A 292 12.33 -15.81 8.17
CA PHE A 292 12.87 -17.10 8.59
C PHE A 292 11.76 -18.14 8.70
N ASN A 293 12.01 -19.34 8.19
CA ASN A 293 11.18 -20.50 8.49
C ASN A 293 11.36 -20.87 9.96
N SER A 294 10.44 -20.41 10.81
CA SER A 294 10.49 -20.60 12.26
C SER A 294 9.98 -21.97 12.70
N TYR A 295 9.50 -22.79 11.77
CA TYR A 295 8.87 -24.08 12.07
C TYR A 295 9.83 -25.27 11.92
N VAL A 296 10.62 -25.31 10.83
CA VAL A 296 11.57 -26.41 10.54
C VAL A 296 12.88 -25.88 10.00
N GLY A 297 13.92 -26.74 9.96
CA GLY A 297 15.23 -26.43 9.40
C GLY A 297 16.09 -25.58 10.33
N ALA A 298 17.19 -25.06 9.79
CA ALA A 298 18.17 -24.31 10.58
C ALA A 298 17.59 -23.08 11.28
N CYS A 299 16.67 -22.38 10.62
CA CYS A 299 16.07 -21.16 11.16
C CYS A 299 14.90 -21.43 12.12
N SER A 300 14.52 -22.68 12.43
CA SER A 300 13.60 -22.98 13.52
C SER A 300 14.22 -22.65 14.89
N ASP A 301 15.56 -22.76 15.00
CA ASP A 301 16.28 -22.33 16.20
C ASP A 301 16.39 -20.79 16.24
N VAL A 302 15.83 -20.18 17.30
CA VAL A 302 15.87 -18.73 17.50
C VAL A 302 17.29 -18.19 17.61
N ALA A 303 18.23 -19.00 18.11
CA ALA A 303 19.64 -18.60 18.20
C ALA A 303 20.25 -18.38 16.81
N VAL A 304 19.92 -19.25 15.86
CA VAL A 304 20.36 -19.09 14.45
C VAL A 304 19.77 -17.82 13.85
N ARG A 305 18.47 -17.54 14.02
CA ARG A 305 17.86 -16.32 13.52
C ARG A 305 18.52 -15.05 14.09
N LYS A 306 18.74 -15.04 15.43
CA LYS A 306 19.41 -13.92 16.12
C LYS A 306 20.86 -13.75 15.65
N ALA A 307 21.59 -14.85 15.49
CA ALA A 307 22.96 -14.80 15.00
C ALA A 307 23.03 -14.25 13.57
N ILE A 308 22.09 -14.63 12.69
CA ILE A 308 21.97 -14.04 11.37
C ILE A 308 21.67 -12.54 11.48
N GLY A 309 20.77 -12.14 12.39
CA GLY A 309 20.42 -10.73 12.61
C GLY A 309 21.64 -9.87 12.99
N TYR A 310 22.47 -10.31 13.91
CA TYR A 310 23.71 -9.61 14.29
C TYR A 310 24.85 -9.79 13.27
N GLY A 311 24.93 -10.94 12.61
CA GLY A 311 25.98 -11.26 11.65
C GLY A 311 25.78 -10.60 10.28
N PHE A 312 24.57 -10.16 9.92
CA PHE A 312 24.28 -9.56 8.63
C PHE A 312 24.47 -8.04 8.62
N ASN A 313 25.35 -7.55 7.73
CA ASN A 313 25.56 -6.13 7.52
C ASN A 313 24.58 -5.54 6.50
N ALA A 314 23.37 -5.22 6.93
CA ALA A 314 22.34 -4.63 6.08
C ALA A 314 22.77 -3.25 5.51
N GLN A 315 23.58 -2.47 6.25
CA GLN A 315 24.06 -1.18 5.75
C GLN A 315 24.97 -1.35 4.53
N GLU A 316 25.86 -2.36 4.54
CA GLU A 316 26.70 -2.66 3.38
C GLU A 316 25.88 -2.98 2.12
N TYR A 317 24.79 -3.74 2.28
CA TYR A 317 23.84 -4.01 1.19
C TYR A 317 23.18 -2.71 0.71
N ILE A 318 22.69 -1.87 1.62
CA ILE A 318 22.03 -0.60 1.30
C ILE A 318 22.97 0.31 0.53
N ASP A 319 24.23 0.46 0.99
CA ASP A 319 25.23 1.30 0.36
C ASP A 319 25.65 0.79 -1.03
N ASN A 320 25.68 -0.52 -1.22
CA ASN A 320 26.00 -1.14 -2.51
C ASN A 320 24.88 -0.98 -3.54
N TYR A 321 23.62 -1.12 -3.13
CA TYR A 321 22.49 -1.13 -4.05
C TYR A 321 21.89 0.27 -4.28
N TYR A 322 21.64 1.03 -3.20
CA TYR A 322 20.99 2.33 -3.30
C TYR A 322 22.03 3.45 -3.54
N GLN A 323 21.99 4.06 -4.72
CA GLN A 323 22.98 5.03 -5.16
C GLN A 323 22.69 6.48 -4.79
N ILE A 324 21.65 6.75 -3.99
CA ILE A 324 21.28 8.08 -3.51
C ILE A 324 21.30 8.05 -1.99
N ASP A 325 22.08 8.95 -1.41
CA ASP A 325 22.16 9.12 0.04
C ASP A 325 20.80 9.41 0.65
N GLY A 326 20.45 8.66 1.71
CA GLY A 326 19.18 8.74 2.41
C GLY A 326 17.96 8.28 1.60
N MET A 327 18.13 7.57 0.48
CA MET A 327 17.05 6.94 -0.28
C MET A 327 16.51 5.72 0.44
N ALA A 328 17.38 4.94 1.03
CA ALA A 328 17.05 3.78 1.84
C ALA A 328 17.69 3.88 3.22
N TYR A 329 17.15 3.15 4.17
CA TYR A 329 17.68 3.03 5.53
C TYR A 329 17.39 1.63 6.07
N LYS A 330 18.23 1.18 7.02
CA LYS A 330 17.96 -0.04 7.80
C LYS A 330 16.93 0.28 8.86
N PRO A 331 15.75 -0.39 8.87
CA PRO A 331 14.79 -0.22 9.95
C PRO A 331 15.36 -0.70 11.30
N GLY A 332 14.85 -0.13 12.40
CA GLY A 332 15.24 -0.51 13.76
C GLY A 332 14.60 -1.82 14.20
N THR A 333 13.36 -2.02 13.79
CA THR A 333 12.59 -3.25 14.02
C THR A 333 11.60 -3.43 12.88
N PHE A 334 11.02 -4.63 12.78
CA PHE A 334 9.94 -4.93 11.86
C PHE A 334 8.70 -4.08 12.16
N GLY A 335 7.96 -3.67 11.13
CA GLY A 335 6.67 -3.02 11.27
C GLY A 335 6.37 -1.99 10.19
N ASN A 336 5.30 -1.24 10.34
CA ASN A 336 4.86 -0.22 9.40
C ASN A 336 5.69 1.08 9.51
N PRO A 337 6.55 1.42 8.53
CA PRO A 337 7.41 2.60 8.63
C PRO A 337 6.65 3.93 8.76
N VAL A 338 5.40 3.98 8.31
CA VAL A 338 4.56 5.19 8.35
C VAL A 338 3.53 5.16 9.48
N SER A 339 3.61 4.17 10.40
CA SER A 339 2.76 4.12 11.58
C SER A 339 2.83 5.43 12.36
N LEU A 340 1.66 5.95 12.73
CA LEU A 340 1.54 7.15 13.57
C LEU A 340 1.98 6.88 15.01
N ASN A 341 1.90 5.63 15.47
CA ASN A 341 2.24 5.24 16.84
C ASN A 341 3.69 4.76 16.97
N ASN A 342 4.11 3.80 16.13
CA ASN A 342 5.39 3.09 16.26
C ASN A 342 6.40 3.46 15.16
N GLY A 343 6.03 4.27 14.18
CA GLY A 343 6.85 4.56 13.00
C GLY A 343 8.26 5.10 13.31
N ARG A 344 8.44 5.90 14.35
CA ARG A 344 9.75 6.43 14.73
C ARG A 344 10.71 5.32 15.20
N MET A 345 10.21 4.39 16.02
CA MET A 345 10.94 3.21 16.47
C MET A 345 11.30 2.31 15.27
N ILE A 346 10.32 2.05 14.40
CA ILE A 346 10.49 1.21 13.21
C ILE A 346 11.54 1.83 12.27
N ARG A 347 11.51 3.15 12.03
CA ARG A 347 12.52 3.84 11.22
C ARG A 347 13.88 4.05 11.89
N ASN A 348 14.08 3.51 13.09
CA ASN A 348 15.32 3.68 13.86
C ASN A 348 15.63 5.16 14.25
N GLU A 349 14.62 6.02 14.24
CA GLU A 349 14.73 7.42 14.69
C GLU A 349 14.66 7.55 16.22
N GLU A 350 14.20 6.51 16.89
CA GLU A 350 14.04 6.43 18.34
C GLU A 350 14.37 5.02 18.81
N LYS A 351 15.24 4.90 19.82
CA LYS A 351 15.52 3.62 20.48
C LYS A 351 14.56 3.46 21.65
N VAL A 352 13.93 2.30 21.73
CA VAL A 352 12.91 1.98 22.75
C VAL A 352 13.38 0.79 23.58
N ASP A 353 13.19 0.88 24.87
CA ASP A 353 13.55 -0.19 25.80
C ASP A 353 12.74 -1.48 25.51
N GLY A 354 13.40 -2.61 25.63
CA GLY A 354 12.81 -3.93 25.34
C GLY A 354 12.96 -4.38 23.89
N VAL A 355 13.09 -3.47 22.92
CA VAL A 355 13.30 -3.83 21.51
C VAL A 355 14.70 -4.36 21.28
N THR A 356 14.81 -5.53 20.68
CA THR A 356 16.09 -6.10 20.22
C THR A 356 16.45 -5.49 18.85
N TYR A 357 17.47 -4.61 18.86
CA TYR A 357 18.04 -4.05 17.64
C TYR A 357 19.19 -4.94 17.16
N TYR A 358 19.10 -5.40 15.91
CA TYR A 358 20.12 -6.26 15.30
C TYR A 358 21.18 -5.39 14.60
N ASP A 359 21.93 -4.61 15.38
CA ASP A 359 23.08 -3.86 14.87
C ASP A 359 24.22 -4.85 14.54
N TYR A 360 24.93 -4.63 13.42
CA TYR A 360 25.96 -5.54 12.94
C TYR A 360 27.07 -5.77 13.98
N ASP A 361 27.20 -7.00 14.44
CA ASP A 361 28.10 -7.42 15.50
C ASP A 361 28.46 -8.91 15.33
N VAL A 362 29.59 -9.17 14.68
CA VAL A 362 30.05 -10.53 14.38
C VAL A 362 30.44 -11.29 15.64
N GLU A 363 30.99 -10.61 16.67
CA GLU A 363 31.39 -11.26 17.92
C GLU A 363 30.17 -11.77 18.67
N LYS A 364 29.14 -10.92 18.75
CA LYS A 364 27.85 -11.29 19.36
C LYS A 364 27.15 -12.41 18.61
N ALA A 365 27.17 -12.38 17.26
CA ALA A 365 26.62 -13.46 16.44
C ALA A 365 27.31 -14.81 16.72
N ASN A 366 28.64 -14.81 16.80
CA ASN A 366 29.43 -16.00 17.13
C ASN A 366 29.10 -16.51 18.55
N GLN A 367 29.05 -15.62 19.54
CA GLN A 367 28.74 -15.99 20.93
C GLN A 367 27.36 -16.65 21.03
N ILE A 368 26.34 -16.11 20.35
CA ILE A 368 24.98 -16.68 20.34
C ILE A 368 24.99 -18.11 19.79
N LEU A 369 25.74 -18.36 18.71
CA LEU A 369 25.82 -19.70 18.12
C LEU A 369 26.57 -20.67 19.03
N GLU A 370 27.64 -20.22 19.70
CA GLU A 370 28.41 -21.02 20.66
C GLU A 370 27.56 -21.40 21.87
N ASP A 371 26.87 -20.42 22.47
CA ASP A 371 25.96 -20.65 23.61
C ASP A 371 24.82 -21.61 23.26
N ALA A 372 24.40 -21.62 21.98
CA ALA A 372 23.40 -22.56 21.47
C ALA A 372 23.95 -23.93 21.08
N GLY A 373 25.28 -24.16 21.22
CA GLY A 373 25.94 -25.45 20.97
C GLY A 373 26.41 -25.66 19.52
N TYR A 374 26.43 -24.62 18.70
CA TYR A 374 26.99 -24.68 17.33
C TYR A 374 28.51 -24.43 17.38
N THR A 375 29.28 -25.50 17.32
CA THR A 375 30.76 -25.44 17.39
C THR A 375 31.39 -25.20 16.02
N LEU A 376 32.37 -24.31 15.95
CA LEU A 376 33.13 -24.04 14.73
C LEU A 376 34.14 -25.17 14.49
N ALA A 377 34.12 -25.77 13.27
CA ALA A 377 35.06 -26.82 12.86
C ALA A 377 36.20 -26.27 11.99
N ASP A 378 37.20 -27.13 11.73
CA ASP A 378 38.39 -26.77 10.97
C ASP A 378 38.08 -26.37 9.50
N ASP A 379 36.95 -26.81 8.96
CA ASP A 379 36.49 -26.43 7.61
C ASP A 379 35.83 -25.03 7.55
N GLY A 380 35.80 -24.33 8.70
CA GLY A 380 35.25 -22.98 8.79
C GLY A 380 33.75 -22.90 8.96
N TYR A 381 33.06 -24.04 9.09
CA TYR A 381 31.62 -24.08 9.33
C TYR A 381 31.26 -24.57 10.73
N ARG A 382 30.05 -24.23 11.17
CA ARG A 382 29.54 -24.67 12.46
C ARG A 382 28.72 -25.93 12.36
N TYR A 383 28.80 -26.73 13.41
CA TYR A 383 28.10 -28.02 13.55
C TYR A 383 27.40 -28.10 14.91
N LYS A 384 26.24 -28.72 14.94
CA LYS A 384 25.51 -29.12 16.14
C LYS A 384 24.98 -30.54 15.95
N ASP A 385 25.22 -31.43 16.94
CA ASP A 385 24.82 -32.84 16.89
C ASP A 385 25.32 -33.59 15.64
N GLY A 386 26.48 -33.18 15.08
CA GLY A 386 27.07 -33.75 13.87
C GLY A 386 26.54 -33.16 12.55
N GLU A 387 25.52 -32.33 12.61
CA GLU A 387 24.93 -31.71 11.42
C GLU A 387 25.53 -30.32 11.16
N LYS A 388 25.90 -30.07 9.89
CA LYS A 388 26.40 -28.77 9.44
C LYS A 388 25.30 -27.72 9.48
N LEU A 389 25.57 -26.56 10.06
CA LEU A 389 24.67 -25.42 10.04
C LEU A 389 24.59 -24.82 8.61
N THR A 390 23.58 -25.22 7.86
CA THR A 390 23.33 -24.77 6.49
C THR A 390 22.03 -23.97 6.46
N VAL A 391 22.04 -22.77 5.84
CA VAL A 391 20.87 -21.94 5.60
C VAL A 391 20.55 -21.90 4.12
N ARG A 392 19.39 -22.45 3.74
CA ARG A 392 18.86 -22.48 2.37
C ARG A 392 18.01 -21.25 2.15
N PHE A 393 18.53 -20.33 1.36
CA PHE A 393 17.89 -19.05 1.08
C PHE A 393 17.15 -19.08 -0.25
N LEU A 394 15.83 -18.99 -0.22
CA LEU A 394 14.97 -18.95 -1.40
C LEU A 394 14.73 -17.51 -1.83
N ALA A 395 14.98 -17.16 -3.09
CA ALA A 395 14.90 -15.78 -3.56
C ALA A 395 14.30 -15.64 -4.97
N ASN A 396 13.72 -14.46 -5.23
CA ASN A 396 13.17 -14.12 -6.55
C ASN A 396 14.27 -13.68 -7.52
N LYS A 397 14.57 -14.47 -8.54
CA LYS A 397 15.63 -14.19 -9.53
C LYS A 397 15.45 -12.88 -10.32
N ASP A 398 14.23 -12.35 -10.40
CA ASP A 398 13.90 -11.16 -11.19
C ASP A 398 14.01 -9.85 -10.38
N LYS A 399 14.48 -9.91 -9.13
CA LYS A 399 14.64 -8.75 -8.26
C LYS A 399 16.09 -8.27 -8.26
N ASP A 400 16.38 -7.19 -8.97
CA ASP A 400 17.73 -6.61 -9.15
C ASP A 400 18.50 -6.38 -7.83
N SER A 401 17.78 -6.08 -6.74
CA SER A 401 18.42 -5.86 -5.44
C SER A 401 19.11 -7.11 -4.89
N LEU A 402 18.73 -8.30 -5.34
CA LEU A 402 19.34 -9.57 -4.91
C LEU A 402 20.76 -9.75 -5.43
N ASP A 403 21.12 -9.10 -6.55
CA ASP A 403 22.49 -9.10 -7.06
C ASP A 403 23.47 -8.43 -6.07
N SER A 404 22.95 -7.54 -5.23
CA SER A 404 23.73 -6.92 -4.14
C SER A 404 23.52 -7.62 -2.78
N LEU A 405 22.30 -8.09 -2.49
CA LEU A 405 21.94 -8.70 -1.20
C LEU A 405 22.61 -10.07 -1.00
N ILE A 406 22.52 -10.96 -2.00
CA ILE A 406 23.03 -12.34 -1.89
C ILE A 406 24.54 -12.37 -1.62
N PRO A 407 25.41 -11.62 -2.33
CA PRO A 407 26.84 -11.60 -2.02
C PRO A 407 27.16 -11.09 -0.61
N VAL A 408 26.43 -10.08 -0.11
CA VAL A 408 26.62 -9.58 1.26
C VAL A 408 26.18 -10.63 2.29
N LEU A 409 25.04 -11.28 2.10
CA LEU A 409 24.59 -12.39 2.96
C LEU A 409 25.62 -13.54 2.96
N GLN A 410 26.07 -13.99 1.78
CA GLN A 410 27.07 -15.05 1.64
C GLN A 410 28.36 -14.74 2.43
N LYS A 411 28.89 -13.53 2.24
CA LYS A 411 30.08 -13.04 2.95
C LYS A 411 29.86 -13.03 4.46
N CYS A 412 28.76 -12.43 4.90
CA CYS A 412 28.46 -12.22 6.31
C CYS A 412 28.17 -13.53 7.05
N LEU A 413 27.37 -14.42 6.47
CA LEU A 413 27.00 -15.67 7.09
C LEU A 413 28.17 -16.66 7.13
N ASN A 414 28.98 -16.72 6.06
CA ASN A 414 30.20 -17.53 6.06
C ASN A 414 31.19 -17.05 7.14
N ALA A 415 31.28 -15.74 7.40
CA ALA A 415 32.16 -15.20 8.43
C ALA A 415 31.80 -15.62 9.85
N ILE A 416 30.55 -16.03 10.10
CA ILE A 416 30.09 -16.59 11.39
C ILE A 416 29.93 -18.13 11.35
N GLY A 417 30.45 -18.78 10.29
CA GLY A 417 30.46 -20.24 10.15
C GLY A 417 29.16 -20.87 9.69
N ILE A 418 28.25 -20.11 9.08
CA ILE A 418 27.00 -20.62 8.48
C ILE A 418 27.24 -20.92 6.98
N ASP A 419 26.96 -22.15 6.56
CA ASP A 419 26.98 -22.53 5.14
C ASP A 419 25.74 -22.00 4.44
N PHE A 420 25.87 -20.84 3.77
CA PHE A 420 24.75 -20.17 3.09
C PHE A 420 24.58 -20.68 1.66
N LYS A 421 23.36 -21.09 1.31
CA LYS A 421 22.99 -21.63 -0.01
C LYS A 421 21.83 -20.85 -0.61
N ALA A 422 22.09 -19.99 -1.58
CA ALA A 422 21.04 -19.26 -2.29
C ALA A 422 20.46 -20.12 -3.45
N ASN A 423 19.15 -20.18 -3.51
CA ASN A 423 18.38 -20.75 -4.61
C ASN A 423 17.45 -19.65 -5.17
N THR A 424 17.66 -19.26 -6.42
CA THR A 424 16.88 -18.20 -7.07
C THR A 424 15.89 -18.80 -8.08
N VAL A 425 14.62 -18.44 -7.92
CA VAL A 425 13.50 -18.93 -8.75
C VAL A 425 12.58 -17.78 -9.15
N GLU A 426 11.60 -18.02 -10.00
CA GLU A 426 10.56 -17.03 -10.34
C GLU A 426 9.77 -16.59 -9.11
N PHE A 427 9.29 -15.34 -9.09
CA PHE A 427 8.56 -14.78 -7.94
C PHE A 427 7.37 -15.62 -7.48
N ASN A 428 6.54 -16.06 -8.44
CA ASN A 428 5.38 -16.91 -8.12
C ASN A 428 5.80 -18.25 -7.51
N THR A 429 6.96 -18.79 -7.91
CA THR A 429 7.51 -20.01 -7.31
C THR A 429 7.93 -19.75 -5.87
N VAL A 430 8.57 -18.60 -5.56
CA VAL A 430 8.87 -18.23 -4.16
C VAL A 430 7.60 -18.23 -3.33
N ILE A 431 6.56 -17.50 -3.78
CA ILE A 431 5.30 -17.37 -3.04
C ILE A 431 4.62 -18.73 -2.85
N ASN A 432 4.51 -19.52 -3.90
CA ASN A 432 3.90 -20.85 -3.82
C ASN A 432 4.66 -21.77 -2.85
N THR A 433 6.01 -21.74 -2.90
CA THR A 433 6.85 -22.56 -2.01
C THR A 433 6.69 -22.18 -0.54
N VAL A 434 6.69 -20.87 -0.21
CA VAL A 434 6.57 -20.44 1.20
C VAL A 434 5.17 -20.61 1.76
N GLN A 435 4.14 -20.69 0.89
CA GLN A 435 2.75 -20.93 1.27
C GLN A 435 2.40 -22.43 1.36
N ASP A 436 3.12 -23.29 0.66
CA ASP A 436 2.83 -24.73 0.60
C ASP A 436 3.40 -25.46 1.82
N ASP A 437 2.54 -26.05 2.62
CA ASP A 437 2.94 -26.85 3.78
C ASP A 437 3.76 -28.09 3.40
N ALA A 438 3.57 -28.65 2.20
CA ALA A 438 4.34 -29.79 1.71
C ALA A 438 5.78 -29.42 1.33
N GLN A 439 6.09 -28.14 1.16
CA GLN A 439 7.43 -27.63 0.82
C GLN A 439 8.12 -26.91 1.99
N THR A 440 7.55 -26.97 3.19
CA THR A 440 8.05 -26.25 4.36
C THR A 440 9.51 -26.56 4.68
N ASP A 441 9.94 -27.80 4.50
CA ASP A 441 11.32 -28.25 4.77
C ASP A 441 12.30 -28.00 3.61
N SER A 442 11.88 -27.33 2.52
CA SER A 442 12.71 -27.05 1.34
C SER A 442 13.53 -25.75 1.44
N TRP A 443 13.24 -24.87 2.40
CA TRP A 443 13.86 -23.56 2.58
C TRP A 443 13.98 -23.18 4.07
N ASP A 444 14.94 -22.33 4.40
CA ASP A 444 15.17 -21.83 5.77
C ASP A 444 14.93 -20.34 5.90
N ALA A 445 15.19 -19.57 4.83
CA ALA A 445 14.96 -18.13 4.80
C ALA A 445 14.58 -17.65 3.39
N THR A 446 13.87 -16.53 3.32
CA THR A 446 13.54 -15.82 2.07
C THR A 446 13.57 -14.31 2.25
N TYR A 447 13.64 -13.54 1.16
CA TYR A 447 13.59 -12.08 1.18
C TYR A 447 12.36 -11.59 0.44
N LEU A 448 11.46 -10.95 1.18
CA LEU A 448 10.23 -10.36 0.65
C LEU A 448 10.03 -8.96 1.24
N GLY A 449 9.04 -8.23 0.71
CA GLY A 449 8.60 -6.95 1.25
C GLY A 449 7.09 -6.85 1.26
N PHE A 450 6.57 -6.08 2.22
CA PHE A 450 5.15 -5.76 2.32
C PHE A 450 4.92 -4.24 2.25
N SER A 451 3.73 -3.86 1.79
CA SER A 451 3.18 -2.50 1.85
C SER A 451 1.97 -2.52 2.76
N TYR A 452 1.93 -1.62 3.73
CA TYR A 452 0.88 -1.62 4.77
C TYR A 452 -0.39 -0.89 4.35
N GLY A 453 -0.28 0.10 3.46
CA GLY A 453 -1.43 0.82 2.87
C GLY A 453 -2.21 1.72 3.82
N SER A 454 -1.88 1.73 5.11
CA SER A 454 -2.54 2.46 6.19
C SER A 454 -1.49 3.04 7.14
N PRO A 455 -1.77 4.14 7.87
CA PRO A 455 -0.85 4.69 8.86
C PRO A 455 -0.99 4.08 10.26
N ASP A 456 -1.73 3.00 10.42
CA ASP A 456 -1.87 2.23 11.66
C ASP A 456 -0.99 0.97 11.65
N ASP A 457 -1.01 0.22 12.73
CA ASP A 457 -0.20 -1.00 12.90
C ASP A 457 -0.99 -2.29 12.60
N THR A 458 -2.27 -2.20 12.26
CA THR A 458 -3.15 -3.38 12.12
C THR A 458 -2.72 -4.33 11.01
N GLY A 459 -2.03 -3.83 9.99
CA GLY A 459 -1.48 -4.62 8.90
C GLY A 459 -0.55 -5.75 9.36
N ILE A 460 0.11 -5.60 10.53
CA ILE A 460 1.03 -6.64 11.03
C ILE A 460 0.31 -7.91 11.49
N ASN A 461 -0.99 -7.85 11.83
CA ASN A 461 -1.77 -9.04 12.17
C ASN A 461 -1.81 -10.05 11.03
N PHE A 462 -1.90 -9.58 9.78
CA PHE A 462 -1.94 -10.45 8.61
C PHE A 462 -0.59 -11.09 8.26
N ILE A 463 0.48 -10.64 8.94
CA ILE A 463 1.87 -11.09 8.72
C ILE A 463 2.38 -11.93 9.89
N LEU A 464 2.09 -11.53 11.13
CA LEU A 464 2.71 -12.10 12.31
C LEU A 464 1.84 -13.09 13.08
N ARG A 465 0.50 -12.92 13.04
CA ARG A 465 -0.39 -13.78 13.80
C ARG A 465 -0.27 -15.24 13.35
N THR A 466 -0.24 -16.16 14.28
CA THR A 466 -0.21 -17.61 13.99
C THR A 466 -1.36 -17.99 13.04
N GLY A 467 -1.01 -18.64 11.95
CA GLY A 467 -1.95 -19.06 10.92
C GLY A 467 -2.46 -17.93 9.98
N ALA A 468 -1.96 -16.70 10.12
CA ALA A 468 -2.31 -15.62 9.18
C ALA A 468 -1.79 -15.91 7.76
N THR A 469 -2.54 -15.44 6.76
CA THR A 469 -2.31 -15.75 5.33
C THR A 469 -0.90 -15.38 4.85
N ASN A 470 -0.30 -14.33 5.42
CA ASN A 470 1.02 -13.87 5.06
C ASN A 470 2.10 -14.22 6.10
N ASN A 471 1.79 -15.05 7.08
CA ASN A 471 2.78 -15.58 8.03
C ASN A 471 3.61 -16.69 7.35
N PHE A 472 4.35 -16.30 6.32
CA PHE A 472 5.13 -17.23 5.50
C PHE A 472 6.23 -17.94 6.32
N GLY A 473 6.77 -17.27 7.34
CA GLY A 473 7.77 -17.83 8.25
C GLY A 473 7.22 -18.84 9.26
N ARG A 474 5.90 -19.06 9.27
CA ARG A 474 5.20 -19.93 10.23
C ARG A 474 5.58 -19.64 11.69
N LEU A 475 5.84 -18.36 11.98
CA LEU A 475 6.08 -17.91 13.34
C LEU A 475 4.82 -18.19 14.18
N SER A 476 5.01 -18.86 15.32
CA SER A 476 3.92 -19.17 16.24
C SER A 476 4.37 -18.86 17.67
N ASP A 477 3.66 -17.94 18.31
CA ASP A 477 3.94 -17.53 19.70
C ASP A 477 2.65 -17.01 20.33
N GLU A 478 2.19 -17.67 21.40
CA GLU A 478 0.92 -17.35 22.06
C GLU A 478 0.88 -15.93 22.63
N GLN A 479 2.02 -15.43 23.12
CA GLN A 479 2.10 -14.09 23.68
C GLN A 479 2.03 -13.02 22.60
N LEU A 480 2.70 -13.25 21.44
CA LEU A 480 2.60 -12.39 20.29
C LEU A 480 1.17 -12.33 19.77
N ASP A 481 0.51 -13.48 19.62
CA ASP A 481 -0.89 -13.57 19.21
C ASP A 481 -1.82 -12.81 20.16
N ALA A 482 -1.60 -12.93 21.48
CA ALA A 482 -2.38 -12.21 22.48
C ALA A 482 -2.23 -10.68 22.34
N TYR A 483 -1.02 -10.18 22.11
CA TYR A 483 -0.80 -8.75 21.85
C TYR A 483 -1.44 -8.28 20.54
N LEU A 484 -1.30 -9.05 19.48
CA LEU A 484 -1.90 -8.74 18.18
C LEU A 484 -3.43 -8.70 18.24
N ASP A 485 -4.04 -9.67 18.92
CA ASP A 485 -5.50 -9.72 19.10
C ASP A 485 -6.00 -8.60 20.02
N ALA A 486 -5.33 -8.30 21.12
CA ALA A 486 -5.69 -7.20 22.01
C ALA A 486 -5.52 -5.83 21.34
N GLY A 487 -4.50 -5.68 20.48
CA GLY A 487 -4.29 -4.47 19.68
C GLY A 487 -5.36 -4.24 18.60
N MET A 488 -5.84 -5.33 17.99
CA MET A 488 -6.83 -5.30 16.91
C MET A 488 -8.26 -5.16 17.44
N TYR A 489 -8.64 -6.01 18.42
CA TYR A 489 -10.02 -6.16 18.85
C TYR A 489 -10.38 -5.27 20.02
N THR A 490 -10.16 -3.99 19.86
CA THR A 490 -10.50 -2.93 20.81
C THR A 490 -11.03 -1.70 20.09
N SER A 491 -11.76 -0.85 20.78
CA SER A 491 -12.11 0.52 20.33
C SER A 491 -11.26 1.60 21.01
N ASP A 492 -10.38 1.19 21.95
CA ASP A 492 -9.52 2.08 22.72
C ASP A 492 -8.14 2.22 22.04
N ASN A 493 -7.80 3.45 21.64
CA ASN A 493 -6.54 3.73 20.94
C ASN A 493 -5.30 3.51 21.82
N ASP A 494 -5.39 3.75 23.12
CA ASP A 494 -4.25 3.58 24.03
C ASP A 494 -3.98 2.09 24.26
N VAL A 495 -5.03 1.28 24.44
CA VAL A 495 -4.95 -0.18 24.50
C VAL A 495 -4.35 -0.75 23.22
N SER A 496 -4.83 -0.29 22.06
CA SER A 496 -4.32 -0.73 20.76
C SER A 496 -2.83 -0.39 20.60
N LYS A 497 -2.45 0.85 20.88
CA LYS A 497 -1.08 1.34 20.78
C LYS A 497 -0.12 0.54 21.66
N GLU A 498 -0.47 0.33 22.92
CA GLU A 498 0.34 -0.42 23.87
C GLU A 498 0.53 -1.88 23.40
N ASN A 499 -0.54 -2.54 22.97
CA ASN A 499 -0.45 -3.93 22.55
C ASN A 499 0.33 -4.10 21.24
N TYR A 500 0.16 -3.22 20.25
CA TYR A 500 1.00 -3.26 19.04
C TYR A 500 2.46 -2.95 19.36
N HIS A 501 2.73 -2.04 20.29
CA HIS A 501 4.09 -1.82 20.78
C HIS A 501 4.68 -3.10 21.35
N ASN A 502 3.97 -3.77 22.27
CA ASN A 502 4.40 -5.03 22.88
C ASN A 502 4.56 -6.16 21.84
N ALA A 503 3.69 -6.22 20.83
CA ALA A 503 3.82 -7.16 19.72
C ALA A 503 5.12 -6.96 18.93
N LEU A 504 5.50 -5.71 18.65
CA LEU A 504 6.75 -5.38 17.94
C LEU A 504 7.99 -5.69 18.81
N VAL A 505 7.94 -5.43 20.11
CA VAL A 505 8.98 -5.85 21.07
C VAL A 505 9.13 -7.37 21.04
N ARG A 506 8.03 -8.12 21.19
CA ARG A 506 8.04 -9.57 21.17
C ARG A 506 8.57 -10.16 19.87
N GLN A 507 8.14 -9.60 18.72
CA GLN A 507 8.64 -10.00 17.40
C GLN A 507 10.15 -9.79 17.29
N SER A 508 10.67 -8.68 17.83
CA SER A 508 12.12 -8.41 17.83
C SER A 508 12.91 -9.44 18.65
N GLU A 509 12.35 -9.96 19.75
CA GLU A 509 12.94 -11.03 20.54
C GLU A 509 12.93 -12.38 19.79
N LEU A 510 11.84 -12.68 19.08
CA LEU A 510 11.65 -13.92 18.33
C LEU A 510 12.46 -13.94 17.02
N CYS A 511 12.75 -12.76 16.46
CA CYS A 511 13.48 -12.60 15.19
C CYS A 511 12.90 -13.45 14.04
N GLY A 512 11.58 -13.53 13.95
CA GLY A 512 10.94 -14.27 12.86
C GLY A 512 11.04 -13.54 11.51
N TYR A 513 11.04 -12.22 11.58
CA TYR A 513 11.16 -11.29 10.44
C TYR A 513 12.26 -10.28 10.75
N LEU A 514 13.38 -10.35 10.01
CA LEU A 514 14.53 -9.48 10.19
C LEU A 514 14.46 -8.31 9.20
N PRO A 515 14.31 -7.06 9.66
CA PRO A 515 14.29 -5.89 8.77
C PRO A 515 15.60 -5.75 7.99
N VAL A 516 15.51 -5.47 6.70
CA VAL A 516 16.65 -5.27 5.81
C VAL A 516 16.72 -3.83 5.33
N ASP A 517 15.67 -3.37 4.66
CA ASP A 517 15.60 -2.01 4.15
C ASP A 517 14.17 -1.48 4.08
N SER A 518 14.05 -0.18 4.21
CA SER A 518 12.89 0.61 3.82
C SER A 518 13.36 1.82 3.03
N THR A 519 12.48 2.35 2.14
CA THR A 519 12.89 3.35 1.16
C THR A 519 12.03 4.60 1.22
N LYS A 520 12.56 5.69 0.65
CA LYS A 520 11.74 6.80 0.18
C LYS A 520 11.30 6.55 -1.26
N THR A 521 10.12 7.01 -1.57
CA THR A 521 9.59 7.11 -2.92
C THR A 521 9.69 8.56 -3.38
N TYR A 522 9.93 8.78 -4.68
CA TYR A 522 10.16 10.10 -5.24
C TYR A 522 9.09 10.47 -6.27
N CYS A 523 8.82 11.77 -6.34
CA CYS A 523 7.97 12.36 -7.38
C CYS A 523 8.80 13.37 -8.16
N LEU A 524 8.77 13.27 -9.49
CA LEU A 524 9.46 14.19 -10.38
C LEU A 524 8.44 15.14 -11.00
N ARG A 525 8.70 16.44 -10.97
CA ARG A 525 7.74 17.42 -11.48
C ARG A 525 8.35 18.69 -12.06
N ASN A 526 7.57 19.38 -12.88
CA ASN A 526 7.83 20.75 -13.27
C ASN A 526 7.75 21.69 -12.04
N LYS A 527 8.69 22.64 -11.91
CA LYS A 527 8.71 23.61 -10.80
C LYS A 527 7.53 24.57 -10.78
N ASN A 528 6.82 24.73 -11.91
CA ASN A 528 5.62 25.56 -11.99
C ASN A 528 4.40 24.91 -11.32
N ILE A 529 4.41 23.60 -11.05
CA ILE A 529 3.38 22.95 -10.23
C ILE A 529 3.66 23.26 -8.76
N LYS A 530 2.69 23.82 -8.08
CA LYS A 530 2.73 24.16 -6.66
C LYS A 530 1.61 23.48 -5.90
N GLY A 531 1.75 23.38 -4.58
CA GLY A 531 0.70 22.86 -3.70
C GLY A 531 0.54 21.34 -3.71
N MET A 532 1.39 20.59 -4.43
CA MET A 532 1.45 19.12 -4.33
C MET A 532 2.13 18.71 -3.01
N HIS A 533 1.52 17.77 -2.30
CA HIS A 533 2.00 17.21 -1.03
C HIS A 533 1.68 15.73 -1.00
N THR A 534 2.54 14.92 -1.59
CA THR A 534 2.33 13.47 -1.70
C THR A 534 2.98 12.75 -0.51
N THR A 535 2.29 11.75 0.02
CA THR A 535 2.79 10.78 0.99
C THR A 535 2.35 9.38 0.56
N SER A 536 2.79 8.32 1.24
CA SER A 536 2.35 6.94 0.95
C SER A 536 0.84 6.73 1.07
N ILE A 537 0.19 7.48 1.97
CA ILE A 537 -1.25 7.37 2.26
C ILE A 537 -2.09 8.54 1.69
N TYR A 538 -1.45 9.55 1.14
CA TYR A 538 -2.06 10.71 0.51
C TYR A 538 -1.38 10.95 -0.83
N ASN A 539 -1.81 10.19 -1.85
CA ASN A 539 -1.19 10.16 -3.17
C ASN A 539 -1.41 11.46 -3.97
N TRP A 540 -0.81 11.55 -5.15
CA TRP A 540 -0.90 12.73 -6.00
C TRP A 540 -2.35 13.07 -6.42
N ALA A 541 -3.20 12.07 -6.64
CA ALA A 541 -4.60 12.29 -7.04
C ALA A 541 -5.42 12.95 -5.92
N GLN A 542 -5.14 12.63 -4.66
CA GLN A 542 -5.72 13.29 -3.50
C GLN A 542 -5.10 14.69 -3.30
N SER A 543 -3.79 14.82 -3.54
CA SER A 543 -3.04 16.07 -3.41
C SER A 543 -3.47 17.15 -4.42
N ILE A 544 -4.14 16.77 -5.51
CA ILE A 544 -4.67 17.68 -6.53
C ILE A 544 -5.60 18.75 -5.93
N ALA A 545 -6.20 18.47 -4.77
CA ALA A 545 -7.08 19.40 -4.06
C ALA A 545 -6.43 20.77 -3.76
N THR A 546 -5.11 20.80 -3.58
CA THR A 546 -4.33 22.02 -3.27
C THR A 546 -3.35 22.40 -4.39
N ALA A 547 -3.25 21.59 -5.42
CA ALA A 547 -2.34 21.81 -6.53
C ALA A 547 -2.81 22.92 -7.48
N TYR A 548 -1.85 23.68 -7.99
CA TYR A 548 -2.08 24.69 -9.02
C TYR A 548 -0.81 24.88 -9.89
N ILE A 549 -1.00 25.38 -11.08
CA ILE A 549 0.07 25.65 -12.02
C ILE A 549 0.29 27.16 -12.12
N VAL A 550 1.52 27.60 -11.82
CA VAL A 550 1.94 28.99 -12.02
C VAL A 550 2.35 29.14 -13.48
N ASN A 551 1.71 30.06 -14.21
CA ASN A 551 2.12 30.35 -15.57
C ASN A 551 3.58 30.81 -15.60
N LYS A 552 4.34 30.32 -16.60
CA LYS A 552 5.73 30.70 -16.84
C LYS A 552 5.85 32.17 -17.22
#